data_d4734823965654af3e3ea6c74316eca9
#
_entry.id   d4734823965654af3e3ea6c74316eca9
#
_cell.length_a   1.000
_cell.length_b   1.000
_cell.length_c   1.000
_cell.angle_alpha   90.00
_cell.angle_beta   90.00
_cell.angle_gamma   90.00
#
_symmetry.space_group_name_H-M   'P 1'
#
loop_
_entity.id
_entity.type
_entity.pdbx_description
1 polymer ?
#
loop_
_entity_poly.entity_id
_entity_poly.type
_entity_poly.pdbx_seq_one_letter_code
_entity_poly.pdbx_strand_id
1 'polypeptide(L)'
;MNNPSLWVIAVLLAFPSTGFVQKYTGVTGVAAYVAVAVVLVFLSVWLTSRFSPLLNRHFKRLAILSVAGLAVTFLVLHPFEDSRGPGKSSDRDEGLEMATGLLAKGETPYYTSNRTAGPLSVLPGSIFLATPFVVIGKVGLQNVFWLAVFLFAAAAYFRDKAFAMWALAVPLVLSEAALYEFISGGDLIANGIYVAVFFLFALNRCEDPKTPAWQRWLSCILVGVGLASRANFLLLLPLFGAALWRTVGWRVAVGGCLLTTLTTAAITLPFYLNDPEGFSPLRSRGKLGFADETLPWAGTSIIGLTIVVSCLGALWLLLRRGNDHKEEFFRCCTAITITPLIGAVFLSSWIAGAPDFGITSDRFGLMYVCFALLGWGKAVSTFRA
;
A
#
# COMPACT_ATOMS: atom_id res chain seq x y z
N MET A 1 12.82 -11.32 -24.44
CA MET A 1 11.77 -10.47 -23.83
C MET A 1 10.63 -11.24 -23.14
N ASN A 2 10.85 -12.51 -22.75
CA ASN A 2 9.78 -13.38 -22.21
C ASN A 2 9.82 -13.50 -20.67
N ASN A 3 9.86 -12.38 -19.94
CA ASN A 3 9.71 -12.47 -18.49
C ASN A 3 8.27 -12.08 -18.09
N PRO A 4 7.40 -13.05 -17.76
CA PRO A 4 6.01 -12.78 -17.39
C PRO A 4 5.87 -11.85 -16.19
N SER A 5 6.87 -11.82 -15.29
CA SER A 5 6.87 -10.93 -14.13
C SER A 5 6.91 -9.45 -14.49
N LEU A 6 7.55 -9.08 -15.61
CA LEU A 6 7.57 -7.69 -16.08
C LEU A 6 6.19 -7.23 -16.56
N TRP A 7 5.48 -8.10 -17.27
CA TRP A 7 4.10 -7.83 -17.70
C TRP A 7 3.18 -7.63 -16.50
N VAL A 8 3.30 -8.52 -15.51
CA VAL A 8 2.49 -8.43 -14.27
C VAL A 8 2.78 -7.11 -13.55
N ILE A 9 4.04 -6.75 -13.34
CA ILE A 9 4.41 -5.46 -12.70
C ILE A 9 3.88 -4.28 -13.50
N ALA A 10 4.01 -4.29 -14.83
CA ALA A 10 3.55 -3.17 -15.66
C ALA A 10 2.05 -2.93 -15.54
N VAL A 11 1.26 -4.01 -15.60
CA VAL A 11 -0.20 -3.92 -15.41
C VAL A 11 -0.54 -3.47 -13.99
N LEU A 12 0.12 -4.01 -12.97
CA LEU A 12 -0.12 -3.64 -11.58
C LEU A 12 0.26 -2.18 -11.28
N LEU A 13 1.28 -1.62 -11.93
CA LEU A 13 1.66 -0.21 -11.80
C LEU A 13 0.68 0.73 -12.53
N ALA A 14 0.13 0.29 -13.67
CA ALA A 14 -0.82 1.08 -14.44
C ALA A 14 -2.22 1.10 -13.81
N PHE A 15 -2.66 0.00 -13.19
CA PHE A 15 -4.03 -0.19 -12.72
C PHE A 15 -4.55 0.93 -11.79
N PRO A 16 -3.78 1.47 -10.81
CA PRO A 16 -4.28 2.54 -9.94
C PRO A 16 -4.69 3.82 -10.66
N SER A 17 -4.15 4.06 -11.86
CA SER A 17 -4.43 5.26 -12.65
C SER A 17 -5.55 5.09 -13.67
N THR A 18 -6.07 3.86 -13.86
CA THR A 18 -7.06 3.59 -14.92
C THR A 18 -8.33 4.43 -14.79
N GLY A 19 -8.81 4.69 -13.58
CA GLY A 19 -9.99 5.54 -13.34
C GLY A 19 -9.74 7.00 -13.70
N PHE A 20 -8.57 7.54 -13.37
CA PHE A 20 -8.18 8.90 -13.79
C PHE A 20 -8.12 9.01 -15.31
N VAL A 21 -7.44 8.07 -15.96
CA VAL A 21 -7.31 8.06 -17.41
C VAL A 21 -8.67 7.94 -18.07
N GLN A 22 -9.54 7.03 -17.59
CA GLN A 22 -10.89 6.87 -18.13
C GLN A 22 -11.71 8.17 -18.04
N LYS A 23 -11.61 8.89 -16.94
CA LYS A 23 -12.35 10.14 -16.71
C LYS A 23 -12.08 11.17 -17.81
N TYR A 24 -10.87 11.24 -18.35
CA TYR A 24 -10.46 12.25 -19.32
C TYR A 24 -10.40 11.75 -20.76
N THR A 25 -10.21 10.44 -20.99
CA THR A 25 -9.92 9.90 -22.33
C THR A 25 -10.84 8.73 -22.71
N GLY A 26 -11.73 8.31 -21.82
CA GLY A 26 -12.60 7.15 -22.04
C GLY A 26 -11.86 5.82 -21.99
N VAL A 27 -12.56 4.73 -22.32
CA VAL A 27 -12.06 3.36 -22.26
C VAL A 27 -10.90 3.11 -23.25
N THR A 28 -10.98 3.70 -24.44
CA THR A 28 -9.88 3.60 -25.44
C THR A 28 -8.59 4.22 -24.95
N GLY A 29 -8.69 5.33 -24.21
CA GLY A 29 -7.54 5.95 -23.57
C GLY A 29 -6.92 5.08 -22.49
N VAL A 30 -7.72 4.34 -21.73
CA VAL A 30 -7.21 3.36 -20.74
C VAL A 30 -6.38 2.28 -21.42
N ALA A 31 -6.87 1.71 -22.52
CA ALA A 31 -6.13 0.70 -23.26
C ALA A 31 -4.79 1.24 -23.80
N ALA A 32 -4.80 2.45 -24.37
CA ALA A 32 -3.59 3.12 -24.84
C ALA A 32 -2.61 3.42 -23.69
N TYR A 33 -3.11 3.91 -22.56
CA TYR A 33 -2.31 4.16 -21.37
C TYR A 33 -1.63 2.90 -20.84
N VAL A 34 -2.36 1.78 -20.71
CA VAL A 34 -1.80 0.50 -20.25
C VAL A 34 -0.73 0.02 -21.21
N ALA A 35 -0.96 0.12 -22.54
CA ALA A 35 0.04 -0.27 -23.54
C ALA A 35 1.31 0.59 -23.42
N VAL A 36 1.18 1.90 -23.27
CA VAL A 36 2.31 2.81 -23.07
C VAL A 36 3.03 2.51 -21.76
N ALA A 37 2.31 2.30 -20.65
CA ALA A 37 2.88 1.95 -19.36
C ALA A 37 3.72 0.67 -19.44
N VAL A 38 3.22 -0.36 -20.14
CA VAL A 38 3.97 -1.59 -20.39
C VAL A 38 5.28 -1.29 -21.11
N VAL A 39 5.24 -0.55 -22.22
CA VAL A 39 6.46 -0.18 -22.98
C VAL A 39 7.45 0.58 -22.11
N LEU A 40 6.96 1.54 -21.32
CA LEU A 40 7.80 2.36 -20.44
C LEU A 40 8.41 1.54 -19.29
N VAL A 41 7.70 0.54 -18.73
CA VAL A 41 8.27 -0.38 -17.75
C VAL A 41 9.42 -1.17 -18.35
N PHE A 42 9.24 -1.75 -19.54
CA PHE A 42 10.32 -2.49 -20.23
C PHE A 42 11.51 -1.59 -20.54
N LEU A 43 11.26 -0.39 -21.06
CA LEU A 43 12.30 0.61 -21.33
C LEU A 43 13.04 1.03 -20.05
N SER A 44 12.32 1.29 -18.97
CA SER A 44 12.90 1.70 -17.69
C SER A 44 13.77 0.60 -17.06
N VAL A 45 13.37 -0.67 -17.18
CA VAL A 45 14.19 -1.81 -16.75
C VAL A 45 15.45 -1.93 -17.61
N TRP A 46 15.33 -1.79 -18.93
CA TRP A 46 16.48 -1.79 -19.85
C TRP A 46 17.45 -0.64 -19.53
N LEU A 47 16.96 0.58 -19.34
CA LEU A 47 17.77 1.73 -18.96
C LEU A 47 18.47 1.50 -17.59
N THR A 48 17.71 1.02 -16.60
CA THR A 48 18.28 0.73 -15.27
C THR A 48 19.38 -0.34 -15.35
N SER A 49 19.19 -1.35 -16.21
CA SER A 49 20.19 -2.38 -16.51
C SER A 49 21.46 -1.75 -17.08
N ARG A 50 21.31 -0.90 -18.11
CA ARG A 50 22.41 -0.24 -18.79
C ARG A 50 23.22 0.67 -17.86
N PHE A 51 22.53 1.36 -16.95
CA PHE A 51 23.15 2.29 -16.00
C PHE A 51 23.40 1.69 -14.60
N SER A 52 23.18 0.38 -14.43
CA SER A 52 23.36 -0.29 -13.14
C SER A 52 24.75 -0.08 -12.50
N PRO A 53 25.89 -0.11 -13.22
CA PRO A 53 27.18 0.14 -12.60
C PRO A 53 27.29 1.55 -12.02
N LEU A 54 26.75 2.56 -12.73
CA LEU A 54 26.73 3.95 -12.27
C LEU A 54 25.82 4.12 -11.05
N LEU A 55 24.60 3.57 -11.12
CA LEU A 55 23.62 3.64 -10.05
C LEU A 55 24.15 2.96 -8.78
N ASN A 56 24.76 1.80 -8.90
CA ASN A 56 25.34 1.06 -7.78
C ASN A 56 26.52 1.82 -7.15
N ARG A 57 27.41 2.39 -8.00
CA ARG A 57 28.59 3.16 -7.54
C ARG A 57 28.20 4.42 -6.78
N HIS A 58 27.19 5.15 -7.25
CA HIS A 58 26.78 6.44 -6.69
C HIS A 58 25.50 6.38 -5.85
N PHE A 59 25.06 5.19 -5.45
CA PHE A 59 23.77 4.96 -4.79
C PHE A 59 23.49 5.93 -3.63
N LYS A 60 24.44 6.09 -2.69
CA LYS A 60 24.23 6.98 -1.53
C LYS A 60 23.92 8.43 -1.95
N ARG A 61 24.68 8.97 -2.93
CA ARG A 61 24.47 10.33 -3.43
C ARG A 61 23.13 10.44 -4.16
N LEU A 62 22.83 9.49 -5.03
CA LEU A 62 21.59 9.46 -5.78
C LEU A 62 20.37 9.28 -4.86
N ALA A 63 20.47 8.44 -3.83
CA ALA A 63 19.41 8.27 -2.84
C ALA A 63 19.12 9.59 -2.10
N ILE A 64 20.17 10.28 -1.62
CA ILE A 64 20.02 11.58 -0.96
C ILE A 64 19.40 12.60 -1.91
N LEU A 65 19.89 12.70 -3.14
CA LEU A 65 19.36 13.63 -4.15
C LEU A 65 17.91 13.31 -4.51
N SER A 66 17.55 12.03 -4.66
CA SER A 66 16.16 11.62 -4.92
C SER A 66 15.23 11.98 -3.77
N VAL A 67 15.61 11.68 -2.52
CA VAL A 67 14.79 12.02 -1.35
C VAL A 67 14.67 13.54 -1.19
N ALA A 68 15.77 14.29 -1.36
CA ALA A 68 15.75 15.75 -1.34
C ALA A 68 14.89 16.31 -2.48
N GLY A 69 15.01 15.76 -3.69
CA GLY A 69 14.19 16.14 -4.83
C GLY A 69 12.70 15.87 -4.57
N LEU A 70 12.34 14.73 -4.01
CA LEU A 70 10.95 14.44 -3.60
C LEU A 70 10.46 15.44 -2.55
N ALA A 71 11.27 15.75 -1.53
CA ALA A 71 10.90 16.74 -0.51
C ALA A 71 10.66 18.11 -1.14
N VAL A 72 11.55 18.57 -2.01
CA VAL A 72 11.38 19.86 -2.73
C VAL A 72 10.14 19.82 -3.63
N THR A 73 9.93 18.74 -4.39
CA THR A 73 8.75 18.58 -5.24
C THR A 73 7.46 18.68 -4.42
N PHE A 74 7.40 17.98 -3.28
CA PHE A 74 6.25 18.06 -2.38
C PHE A 74 6.05 19.49 -1.86
N LEU A 75 7.08 20.11 -1.29
CA LEU A 75 7.00 21.44 -0.70
C LEU A 75 6.61 22.54 -1.71
N VAL A 76 6.97 22.35 -2.99
CA VAL A 76 6.65 23.30 -4.06
C VAL A 76 5.26 23.04 -4.63
N LEU A 77 4.88 21.78 -4.89
CA LEU A 77 3.63 21.46 -5.62
C LEU A 77 2.41 21.32 -4.71
N HIS A 78 2.60 20.84 -3.47
CA HIS A 78 1.49 20.67 -2.52
C HIS A 78 0.68 21.94 -2.27
N PRO A 79 1.27 23.14 -2.05
CA PRO A 79 0.48 24.37 -1.87
C PRO A 79 -0.39 24.74 -3.08
N PHE A 80 0.03 24.41 -4.30
CA PHE A 80 -0.78 24.65 -5.49
C PHE A 80 -1.97 23.69 -5.57
N GLU A 81 -1.78 22.44 -5.15
CA GLU A 81 -2.85 21.45 -5.10
C GLU A 81 -3.86 21.82 -4.01
N ASP A 82 -3.41 22.13 -2.81
CA ASP A 82 -4.22 22.51 -1.66
C ASP A 82 -5.04 23.80 -1.93
N SER A 83 -4.49 24.75 -2.69
CA SER A 83 -5.18 25.98 -3.08
C SER A 83 -6.42 25.80 -3.97
N ARG A 84 -6.67 24.59 -4.50
CA ARG A 84 -7.86 24.32 -5.33
C ARG A 84 -9.18 24.35 -4.57
N GLY A 85 -9.10 24.29 -3.24
CA GLY A 85 -10.24 24.39 -2.34
C GLY A 85 -11.05 23.11 -2.16
N PRO A 86 -12.04 23.14 -1.25
CA PRO A 86 -12.82 21.97 -0.86
C PRO A 86 -13.49 21.25 -2.05
N GLY A 87 -13.35 19.91 -2.10
CA GLY A 87 -13.94 19.07 -3.14
C GLY A 87 -13.17 19.01 -4.46
N LYS A 88 -12.11 19.81 -4.63
CA LYS A 88 -11.22 19.78 -5.80
C LYS A 88 -9.80 19.28 -5.46
N SER A 89 -9.38 19.43 -4.21
CA SER A 89 -8.16 18.85 -3.63
C SER A 89 -8.47 17.53 -2.91
N SER A 90 -7.41 16.81 -2.53
CA SER A 90 -7.53 15.66 -1.63
C SER A 90 -7.72 16.16 -0.20
N ASP A 91 -8.61 15.52 0.55
CA ASP A 91 -8.92 15.83 1.96
C ASP A 91 -8.24 14.86 2.95
N ARG A 92 -7.32 14.02 2.46
CA ARG A 92 -6.73 12.93 3.27
C ARG A 92 -5.71 13.42 4.29
N ASP A 93 -4.90 14.37 3.90
CA ASP A 93 -3.92 15.03 4.78
C ASP A 93 -4.61 15.87 5.85
N GLU A 94 -5.59 16.69 5.46
CA GLU A 94 -6.42 17.48 6.38
C GLU A 94 -7.17 16.57 7.36
N GLY A 95 -7.71 15.43 6.89
CA GLY A 95 -8.36 14.44 7.72
C GLY A 95 -7.43 13.85 8.79
N LEU A 96 -6.17 13.59 8.47
CA LEU A 96 -5.17 13.11 9.42
C LEU A 96 -4.73 14.20 10.41
N GLU A 97 -4.57 15.43 9.94
CA GLU A 97 -4.26 16.59 10.79
C GLU A 97 -5.37 16.85 11.80
N MET A 98 -6.62 16.86 11.34
CA MET A 98 -7.78 17.03 12.20
C MET A 98 -7.90 15.90 13.22
N ALA A 99 -7.79 14.64 12.79
CA ALA A 99 -7.87 13.48 13.66
C ALA A 99 -6.78 13.49 14.75
N THR A 100 -5.54 13.86 14.37
CA THR A 100 -4.44 14.00 15.33
C THR A 100 -4.71 15.15 16.31
N GLY A 101 -5.26 16.27 15.83
CA GLY A 101 -5.61 17.42 16.67
C GLY A 101 -6.71 17.10 17.69
N LEU A 102 -7.72 16.30 17.31
CA LEU A 102 -8.77 15.82 18.21
C LEU A 102 -8.18 14.89 19.28
N LEU A 103 -7.32 13.94 18.87
CA LEU A 103 -6.62 13.04 19.80
C LEU A 103 -5.78 13.81 20.83
N ALA A 104 -5.08 14.86 20.40
CA ALA A 104 -4.28 15.67 21.31
C ALA A 104 -5.13 16.40 22.36
N LYS A 105 -6.41 16.64 22.09
CA LYS A 105 -7.40 17.22 23.02
C LYS A 105 -8.11 16.16 23.89
N GLY A 106 -7.82 14.87 23.67
CA GLY A 106 -8.53 13.77 24.34
C GLY A 106 -9.91 13.49 23.76
N GLU A 107 -10.19 14.01 22.56
CA GLU A 107 -11.45 13.81 21.84
C GLU A 107 -11.35 12.62 20.86
N THR A 108 -12.50 12.06 20.45
CA THR A 108 -12.50 11.00 19.44
C THR A 108 -12.02 11.54 18.08
N PRO A 109 -11.10 10.85 17.41
CA PRO A 109 -10.63 11.28 16.09
C PRO A 109 -11.65 11.01 14.97
N TYR A 110 -12.72 10.28 15.27
CA TYR A 110 -13.75 9.91 14.31
C TYR A 110 -14.93 10.86 14.38
N TYR A 111 -15.27 11.41 13.25
CA TYR A 111 -16.35 12.38 13.08
C TYR A 111 -17.24 11.95 11.91
N THR A 112 -18.52 12.33 11.99
CA THR A 112 -19.53 11.95 10.99
C THR A 112 -19.47 12.80 9.72
N SER A 113 -19.00 14.04 9.83
CA SER A 113 -18.76 14.94 8.71
C SER A 113 -17.65 15.92 9.05
N ASN A 114 -16.82 16.27 8.08
CA ASN A 114 -15.85 17.35 8.18
C ASN A 114 -16.16 18.44 7.15
N ARG A 115 -15.38 19.51 7.18
CA ARG A 115 -15.50 20.62 6.22
C ARG A 115 -15.18 20.19 4.78
N THR A 116 -14.55 19.03 4.61
CA THR A 116 -13.92 18.61 3.37
C THR A 116 -14.73 17.61 2.58
N ALA A 117 -15.38 16.62 3.06
CA ALA A 117 -16.31 15.81 2.28
C ALA A 117 -16.69 14.44 2.85
N GLY A 118 -16.03 13.89 3.87
CA GLY A 118 -16.38 12.56 4.31
C GLY A 118 -15.81 12.13 5.66
N PRO A 119 -16.34 11.06 6.24
CA PRO A 119 -15.84 10.54 7.48
C PRO A 119 -14.44 9.94 7.29
N LEU A 120 -13.61 10.03 8.33
CA LEU A 120 -12.26 9.46 8.34
C LEU A 120 -12.31 7.94 8.12
N SER A 121 -11.61 7.45 7.09
CA SER A 121 -11.64 6.02 6.70
C SER A 121 -10.43 5.22 7.18
N VAL A 122 -9.48 5.85 7.87
CA VAL A 122 -8.28 5.19 8.41
C VAL A 122 -8.55 4.63 9.80
N LEU A 123 -7.88 3.53 10.15
CA LEU A 123 -7.81 3.01 11.51
C LEU A 123 -6.78 3.81 12.34
N PRO A 124 -6.82 3.74 13.68
CA PRO A 124 -5.98 4.57 14.56
C PRO A 124 -4.47 4.42 14.33
N GLY A 125 -4.00 3.27 13.85
CA GLY A 125 -2.58 3.05 13.53
C GLY A 125 -2.04 4.03 12.49
N SER A 126 -2.85 4.41 11.49
CA SER A 126 -2.47 5.43 10.51
C SER A 126 -2.32 6.80 11.16
N ILE A 127 -3.22 7.17 12.07
CA ILE A 127 -3.16 8.44 12.81
C ILE A 127 -1.88 8.49 13.64
N PHE A 128 -1.55 7.43 14.39
CA PHE A 128 -0.33 7.36 15.18
C PHE A 128 0.94 7.45 14.33
N LEU A 129 0.98 6.79 13.17
CA LEU A 129 2.14 6.86 12.27
C LEU A 129 2.26 8.21 11.56
N ALA A 130 1.16 8.94 11.37
CA ALA A 130 1.15 10.28 10.80
C ALA A 130 1.47 11.38 11.84
N THR A 131 1.22 11.13 13.13
CA THR A 131 1.38 12.12 14.22
C THR A 131 2.73 12.87 14.21
N PRO A 132 3.91 12.23 14.03
CA PRO A 132 5.17 12.96 13.98
C PRO A 132 5.20 14.03 12.87
N PHE A 133 4.57 13.78 11.75
CA PHE A 133 4.53 14.68 10.59
C PHE A 133 3.49 15.79 10.78
N VAL A 134 2.38 15.52 11.46
CA VAL A 134 1.42 16.53 11.88
C VAL A 134 2.05 17.51 12.86
N VAL A 135 2.83 17.01 13.83
CA VAL A 135 3.56 17.86 14.80
C VAL A 135 4.57 18.80 14.10
N ILE A 136 5.19 18.34 13.01
CA ILE A 136 6.06 19.18 12.17
C ILE A 136 5.24 20.17 11.31
N GLY A 137 3.93 20.04 11.25
CA GLY A 137 3.02 20.89 10.48
C GLY A 137 2.95 20.59 8.99
N LYS A 138 3.37 19.39 8.57
CA LYS A 138 3.36 18.94 7.18
C LYS A 138 3.16 17.43 7.08
N VAL A 139 1.90 16.97 7.26
CA VAL A 139 1.58 15.54 7.28
C VAL A 139 2.02 14.80 6.01
N GLY A 140 1.92 15.42 4.84
CA GLY A 140 2.32 14.80 3.57
C GLY A 140 3.83 14.48 3.45
N LEU A 141 4.70 15.04 4.31
CA LEU A 141 6.11 14.63 4.41
C LEU A 141 6.27 13.16 4.85
N GLN A 142 5.22 12.53 5.39
CA GLN A 142 5.21 11.10 5.64
C GLN A 142 5.51 10.29 4.36
N ASN A 143 5.01 10.72 3.20
CA ASN A 143 5.29 10.04 1.94
C ASN A 143 6.78 10.11 1.58
N VAL A 144 7.44 11.26 1.75
CA VAL A 144 8.89 11.40 1.52
C VAL A 144 9.68 10.46 2.45
N PHE A 145 9.32 10.44 3.73
CA PHE A 145 9.96 9.58 4.72
C PHE A 145 9.79 8.10 4.39
N TRP A 146 8.55 7.65 4.14
CA TRP A 146 8.29 6.23 3.88
C TRP A 146 8.83 5.77 2.53
N LEU A 147 8.86 6.62 1.51
CA LEU A 147 9.54 6.35 0.23
C LEU A 147 11.06 6.20 0.44
N ALA A 148 11.68 7.02 1.30
CA ALA A 148 13.09 6.84 1.66
C ALA A 148 13.31 5.51 2.40
N VAL A 149 12.46 5.17 3.37
CA VAL A 149 12.51 3.87 4.07
C VAL A 149 12.37 2.71 3.11
N PHE A 150 11.41 2.79 2.17
CA PHE A 150 11.22 1.78 1.13
C PHE A 150 12.45 1.60 0.24
N LEU A 151 13.07 2.71 -0.20
CA LEU A 151 14.28 2.66 -1.00
C LEU A 151 15.41 1.86 -0.33
N PHE A 152 15.67 2.12 0.96
CA PHE A 152 16.70 1.40 1.69
C PHE A 152 16.30 -0.03 2.01
N ALA A 153 15.03 -0.29 2.33
CA ALA A 153 14.51 -1.64 2.56
C ALA A 153 14.59 -2.49 1.27
N ALA A 154 14.22 -1.93 0.13
CA ALA A 154 14.33 -2.57 -1.17
C ALA A 154 15.79 -2.86 -1.54
N ALA A 155 16.71 -1.89 -1.33
CA ALA A 155 18.13 -2.08 -1.58
C ALA A 155 18.74 -3.22 -0.73
N ALA A 156 18.32 -3.33 0.53
CA ALA A 156 18.74 -4.41 1.42
C ALA A 156 18.12 -5.76 1.02
N TYR A 157 16.84 -5.77 0.66
CA TYR A 157 16.10 -6.99 0.29
C TYR A 157 16.61 -7.59 -1.02
N PHE A 158 16.70 -6.80 -2.07
CA PHE A 158 17.15 -7.27 -3.39
C PHE A 158 18.66 -7.39 -3.51
N ARG A 159 19.42 -6.78 -2.61
CA ARG A 159 20.88 -6.64 -2.72
C ARG A 159 21.31 -5.99 -4.04
N ASP A 160 20.40 -5.26 -4.66
CA ASP A 160 20.55 -4.51 -5.92
C ASP A 160 20.08 -3.07 -5.72
N LYS A 161 21.04 -2.17 -5.63
CA LYS A 161 20.80 -0.74 -5.39
C LYS A 161 20.18 -0.05 -6.60
N ALA A 162 20.54 -0.48 -7.81
CA ALA A 162 19.98 0.06 -9.05
C ALA A 162 18.51 -0.31 -9.19
N PHE A 163 18.14 -1.54 -8.80
CA PHE A 163 16.74 -1.95 -8.77
C PHE A 163 15.95 -1.18 -7.70
N ALA A 164 16.54 -0.92 -6.53
CA ALA A 164 15.87 -0.11 -5.50
C ALA A 164 15.56 1.32 -5.98
N MET A 165 16.48 1.94 -6.73
CA MET A 165 16.24 3.25 -7.36
C MET A 165 15.12 3.18 -8.41
N TRP A 166 15.09 2.10 -9.20
CA TRP A 166 14.02 1.85 -10.15
C TRP A 166 12.67 1.68 -9.44
N ALA A 167 12.61 0.89 -8.38
CA ALA A 167 11.40 0.63 -7.61
C ALA A 167 10.85 1.88 -6.91
N LEU A 168 11.72 2.84 -6.56
CA LEU A 168 11.32 4.15 -6.05
C LEU A 168 10.72 5.03 -7.17
N ALA A 169 11.41 5.14 -8.30
CA ALA A 169 11.10 6.13 -9.33
C ALA A 169 9.92 5.72 -10.22
N VAL A 170 9.86 4.43 -10.61
CA VAL A 170 8.92 3.97 -11.64
C VAL A 170 7.46 4.12 -11.24
N PRO A 171 7.01 3.80 -10.02
CA PRO A 171 5.62 4.04 -9.63
C PRO A 171 5.23 5.52 -9.70
N LEU A 172 6.11 6.42 -9.28
CA LEU A 172 5.85 7.87 -9.27
C LEU A 172 5.82 8.47 -10.68
N VAL A 173 6.59 7.90 -11.62
CA VAL A 173 6.66 8.39 -13.02
C VAL A 173 5.55 7.81 -13.88
N LEU A 174 5.19 6.53 -13.68
CA LEU A 174 4.24 5.84 -14.55
C LEU A 174 2.81 5.85 -14.03
N SER A 175 2.59 6.07 -12.74
CA SER A 175 1.25 6.12 -12.16
C SER A 175 0.90 7.56 -11.82
N GLU A 176 -0.02 8.14 -12.62
CA GLU A 176 -0.59 9.46 -12.32
C GLU A 176 -1.23 9.49 -10.93
N ALA A 177 -1.91 8.40 -10.55
CA ALA A 177 -2.49 8.25 -9.23
C ALA A 177 -1.43 8.33 -8.12
N ALA A 178 -0.23 7.73 -8.32
CA ALA A 178 0.84 7.78 -7.35
C ALA A 178 1.45 9.18 -7.24
N LEU A 179 1.67 9.84 -8.36
CA LEU A 179 2.18 11.20 -8.38
C LEU A 179 1.18 12.17 -7.72
N TYR A 180 -0.11 12.04 -8.04
CA TYR A 180 -1.15 12.87 -7.46
C TYR A 180 -1.29 12.63 -5.95
N GLU A 181 -1.30 11.37 -5.50
CA GLU A 181 -1.34 11.02 -4.07
C GLU A 181 -0.12 11.58 -3.32
N PHE A 182 1.07 11.53 -3.95
CA PHE A 182 2.28 12.10 -3.39
C PHE A 182 2.18 13.62 -3.24
N ILE A 183 1.73 14.33 -4.27
CA ILE A 183 1.63 15.80 -4.27
C ILE A 183 0.53 16.27 -3.32
N SER A 184 -0.62 15.59 -3.29
CA SER A 184 -1.74 15.94 -2.42
C SER A 184 -1.55 15.60 -0.95
N GLY A 185 -0.40 15.01 -0.56
CA GLY A 185 -0.14 14.65 0.83
C GLY A 185 -0.94 13.46 1.36
N GLY A 186 -1.63 12.71 0.49
CA GLY A 186 -2.45 11.56 0.88
C GLY A 186 -1.63 10.45 1.55
N ASP A 187 -2.31 9.53 2.22
CA ASP A 187 -1.69 8.51 3.09
C ASP A 187 -1.51 7.13 2.45
N LEU A 188 -2.09 6.87 1.27
CA LEU A 188 -2.17 5.51 0.71
C LEU A 188 -0.81 4.93 0.31
N ILE A 189 0.09 5.77 -0.21
CA ILE A 189 1.47 5.35 -0.52
C ILE A 189 2.19 4.98 0.78
N ALA A 190 2.14 5.86 1.78
CA ALA A 190 2.76 5.61 3.08
C ALA A 190 2.21 4.33 3.71
N ASN A 191 0.88 4.13 3.69
CA ASN A 191 0.21 2.95 4.24
C ASN A 191 0.72 1.65 3.59
N GLY A 192 0.80 1.58 2.27
CA GLY A 192 1.34 0.42 1.57
C GLY A 192 2.79 0.15 1.92
N ILE A 193 3.61 1.20 2.01
CA ILE A 193 5.04 1.10 2.29
C ILE A 193 5.29 0.59 3.72
N TYR A 194 4.71 1.23 4.74
CA TYR A 194 5.08 0.83 6.11
C TYR A 194 4.57 -0.58 6.44
N VAL A 195 3.40 -1.00 5.93
CA VAL A 195 2.95 -2.38 6.10
C VAL A 195 3.89 -3.37 5.41
N ALA A 196 4.30 -3.09 4.16
CA ALA A 196 5.24 -3.93 3.43
C ALA A 196 6.61 -4.04 4.14
N VAL A 197 7.13 -2.90 4.62
CA VAL A 197 8.42 -2.83 5.33
C VAL A 197 8.34 -3.54 6.69
N PHE A 198 7.25 -3.38 7.44
CA PHE A 198 7.08 -4.07 8.72
C PHE A 198 6.98 -5.58 8.54
N PHE A 199 6.26 -6.07 7.53
CA PHE A 199 6.28 -7.49 7.20
C PHE A 199 7.67 -7.98 6.80
N LEU A 200 8.36 -7.25 5.92
CA LEU A 200 9.71 -7.62 5.50
C LEU A 200 10.67 -7.67 6.70
N PHE A 201 10.57 -6.69 7.58
CA PHE A 201 11.39 -6.63 8.81
C PHE A 201 11.06 -7.81 9.73
N ALA A 202 9.77 -8.10 9.99
CA ALA A 202 9.36 -9.19 10.86
C ALA A 202 9.77 -10.56 10.32
N LEU A 203 9.56 -10.83 9.03
CA LEU A 203 10.01 -12.07 8.40
C LEU A 203 11.53 -12.23 8.53
N ASN A 204 12.31 -11.18 8.23
CA ASN A 204 13.77 -11.24 8.36
C ASN A 204 14.23 -11.50 9.81
N ARG A 205 13.61 -10.81 10.81
CA ARG A 205 13.99 -10.95 12.21
C ARG A 205 13.56 -12.27 12.83
N CYS A 206 12.40 -12.79 12.45
CA CYS A 206 11.93 -14.07 12.94
C CYS A 206 12.75 -15.26 12.37
N GLU A 207 13.14 -15.17 11.09
CA GLU A 207 13.89 -16.22 10.40
C GLU A 207 15.37 -16.31 10.81
N ASP A 208 15.99 -15.20 11.19
CA ASP A 208 17.39 -15.22 11.61
C ASP A 208 17.52 -15.76 13.03
N PRO A 209 18.13 -16.96 13.20
CA PRO A 209 18.29 -17.56 14.53
C PRO A 209 19.17 -16.74 15.48
N LYS A 210 20.03 -15.86 14.95
CA LYS A 210 20.90 -14.98 15.74
C LYS A 210 20.14 -13.75 16.28
N THR A 211 18.95 -13.46 15.78
CA THR A 211 18.16 -12.32 16.23
C THR A 211 17.69 -12.52 17.66
N PRO A 212 17.94 -11.56 18.58
CA PRO A 212 17.43 -11.61 19.95
C PRO A 212 15.90 -11.70 19.99
N ALA A 213 15.34 -12.41 20.97
CA ALA A 213 13.89 -12.63 21.09
C ALA A 213 13.09 -11.30 21.12
N TRP A 214 13.60 -10.27 21.84
CA TRP A 214 12.91 -8.97 21.92
C TRP A 214 12.76 -8.29 20.56
N GLN A 215 13.75 -8.42 19.65
CA GLN A 215 13.65 -7.85 18.30
C GLN A 215 12.61 -8.58 17.43
N ARG A 216 12.50 -9.91 17.58
CA ARG A 216 11.46 -10.70 16.91
C ARG A 216 10.06 -10.25 17.35
N TRP A 217 9.85 -10.14 18.66
CA TRP A 217 8.54 -9.72 19.19
C TRP A 217 8.24 -8.26 18.87
N LEU A 218 9.22 -7.37 18.96
CA LEU A 218 9.06 -5.96 18.53
C LEU A 218 8.65 -5.87 17.07
N SER A 219 9.24 -6.71 16.20
CA SER A 219 8.86 -6.70 14.78
C SER A 219 7.41 -7.15 14.55
N CYS A 220 6.89 -8.10 15.35
CA CYS A 220 5.48 -8.50 15.31
C CYS A 220 4.55 -7.37 15.84
N ILE A 221 4.98 -6.61 16.86
CA ILE A 221 4.27 -5.41 17.31
C ILE A 221 4.19 -4.38 16.18
N LEU A 222 5.28 -4.10 15.47
CA LEU A 222 5.28 -3.17 14.33
C LEU A 222 4.32 -3.62 13.22
N VAL A 223 4.25 -4.93 12.93
CA VAL A 223 3.24 -5.48 12.01
C VAL A 223 1.83 -5.15 12.54
N GLY A 224 1.56 -5.35 13.83
CA GLY A 224 0.27 -5.01 14.45
C GLY A 224 -0.10 -3.54 14.31
N VAL A 225 0.86 -2.63 14.51
CA VAL A 225 0.66 -1.19 14.26
C VAL A 225 0.32 -0.93 12.79
N GLY A 226 1.05 -1.56 11.86
CA GLY A 226 0.78 -1.44 10.42
C GLY A 226 -0.62 -1.95 10.05
N LEU A 227 -1.03 -3.11 10.55
CA LEU A 227 -2.37 -3.67 10.31
C LEU A 227 -3.47 -2.80 10.91
N ALA A 228 -3.20 -2.12 12.04
CA ALA A 228 -4.12 -1.16 12.65
C ALA A 228 -4.25 0.15 11.86
N SER A 229 -3.70 0.27 10.64
CA SER A 229 -3.82 1.49 9.82
C SER A 229 -5.03 1.48 8.89
N ARG A 230 -5.40 0.32 8.35
CA ARG A 230 -6.54 0.16 7.45
C ARG A 230 -7.17 -1.22 7.59
N ALA A 231 -8.51 -1.28 7.53
CA ALA A 231 -9.25 -2.52 7.75
C ALA A 231 -8.89 -3.64 6.74
N ASN A 232 -8.59 -3.30 5.49
CA ASN A 232 -8.21 -4.28 4.46
C ASN A 232 -6.87 -4.99 4.77
N PHE A 233 -5.95 -4.36 5.50
CA PHE A 233 -4.69 -5.00 5.86
C PHE A 233 -4.85 -6.10 6.91
N LEU A 234 -5.95 -6.12 7.69
CA LEU A 234 -6.24 -7.21 8.63
C LEU A 234 -6.32 -8.57 7.93
N LEU A 235 -6.72 -8.57 6.66
CA LEU A 235 -6.80 -9.77 5.83
C LEU A 235 -5.43 -10.35 5.45
N LEU A 236 -4.33 -9.65 5.74
CA LEU A 236 -2.96 -10.14 5.53
C LEU A 236 -2.44 -10.98 6.71
N LEU A 237 -3.13 -10.96 7.85
CA LEU A 237 -2.71 -11.70 9.06
C LEU A 237 -2.60 -13.22 8.84
N PRO A 238 -3.55 -13.91 8.15
CA PRO A 238 -3.41 -15.33 7.86
C PRO A 238 -2.15 -15.66 7.03
N LEU A 239 -1.80 -14.80 6.06
CA LEU A 239 -0.57 -14.96 5.29
C LEU A 239 0.68 -14.85 6.16
N PHE A 240 0.70 -13.86 7.07
CA PHE A 240 1.81 -13.67 7.99
C PHE A 240 2.01 -14.89 8.89
N GLY A 241 0.93 -15.44 9.43
CA GLY A 241 0.95 -16.67 10.20
C GLY A 241 1.47 -17.86 9.39
N ALA A 242 1.01 -18.03 8.16
CA ALA A 242 1.46 -19.09 7.25
C ALA A 242 2.96 -18.97 6.92
N ALA A 243 3.44 -17.75 6.63
CA ALA A 243 4.84 -17.49 6.34
C ALA A 243 5.75 -17.80 7.54
N LEU A 244 5.37 -17.36 8.74
CA LEU A 244 6.10 -17.67 9.97
C LEU A 244 6.07 -19.19 10.27
N TRP A 245 4.90 -19.83 10.12
CA TRP A 245 4.80 -21.28 10.36
C TRP A 245 5.75 -22.07 9.47
N ARG A 246 5.76 -21.72 8.18
CA ARG A 246 6.62 -22.37 7.20
C ARG A 246 8.12 -22.23 7.52
N THR A 247 8.54 -21.06 8.00
CA THR A 247 9.95 -20.71 8.12
C THR A 247 10.54 -20.98 9.50
N VAL A 248 9.77 -20.72 10.56
CA VAL A 248 10.27 -20.78 11.95
C VAL A 248 9.44 -21.70 12.85
N GLY A 249 8.38 -22.29 12.31
CA GLY A 249 7.54 -23.26 13.00
C GLY A 249 6.32 -22.66 13.69
N TRP A 250 5.37 -23.55 14.02
CA TRP A 250 4.03 -23.18 14.46
C TRP A 250 3.99 -22.36 15.77
N ARG A 251 4.91 -22.64 16.71
CA ARG A 251 4.95 -21.95 18.02
C ARG A 251 5.25 -20.46 17.85
N VAL A 252 6.23 -20.13 17.02
CA VAL A 252 6.59 -18.73 16.74
C VAL A 252 5.50 -18.07 15.90
N ALA A 253 4.90 -18.80 14.95
CA ALA A 253 3.79 -18.30 14.13
C ALA A 253 2.58 -17.92 15.00
N VAL A 254 2.15 -18.81 15.89
CA VAL A 254 1.02 -18.55 16.81
C VAL A 254 1.33 -17.37 17.73
N GLY A 255 2.53 -17.37 18.37
CA GLY A 255 2.93 -16.28 19.26
C GLY A 255 3.03 -14.92 18.52
N GLY A 256 3.60 -14.93 17.30
CA GLY A 256 3.71 -13.74 16.47
C GLY A 256 2.35 -13.20 16.03
N CYS A 257 1.45 -14.07 15.54
CA CYS A 257 0.10 -13.69 15.18
C CYS A 257 -0.71 -13.17 16.36
N LEU A 258 -0.61 -13.85 17.51
CA LEU A 258 -1.29 -13.41 18.74
C LEU A 258 -0.83 -12.01 19.16
N LEU A 259 0.49 -11.78 19.21
CA LEU A 259 1.03 -10.48 19.56
C LEU A 259 0.65 -9.39 18.54
N THR A 260 0.69 -9.70 17.25
CA THR A 260 0.23 -8.80 16.19
C THR A 260 -1.25 -8.45 16.36
N THR A 261 -2.11 -9.46 16.61
CA THR A 261 -3.55 -9.27 16.82
C THR A 261 -3.83 -8.45 18.08
N LEU A 262 -3.15 -8.77 19.19
CA LEU A 262 -3.30 -8.02 20.45
C LEU A 262 -2.86 -6.56 20.28
N THR A 263 -1.78 -6.31 19.56
CA THR A 263 -1.33 -4.93 19.27
C THR A 263 -2.37 -4.19 18.44
N THR A 264 -2.86 -4.81 17.35
CA THR A 264 -3.90 -4.22 16.50
C THR A 264 -5.17 -3.93 17.32
N ALA A 265 -5.59 -4.88 18.15
CA ALA A 265 -6.75 -4.72 19.01
C ALA A 265 -6.54 -3.62 20.06
N ALA A 266 -5.40 -3.59 20.74
CA ALA A 266 -5.07 -2.57 21.73
C ALA A 266 -5.10 -1.14 21.15
N ILE A 267 -4.70 -0.99 19.89
CA ILE A 267 -4.73 0.29 19.18
C ILE A 267 -6.15 0.64 18.71
N THR A 268 -6.95 -0.33 18.29
CA THR A 268 -8.22 -0.08 17.58
C THR A 268 -9.44 -0.15 18.49
N LEU A 269 -9.50 -1.13 19.41
CA LEU A 269 -10.67 -1.38 20.23
C LEU A 269 -11.07 -0.22 21.14
N PRO A 270 -10.16 0.55 21.78
CA PRO A 270 -10.55 1.66 22.61
C PRO A 270 -11.43 2.67 21.88
N PHE A 271 -11.10 2.97 20.62
CA PHE A 271 -11.87 3.91 19.80
C PHE A 271 -13.20 3.32 19.35
N TYR A 272 -13.21 2.05 18.97
CA TYR A 272 -14.43 1.36 18.56
C TYR A 272 -15.42 1.23 19.75
N LEU A 273 -14.93 0.85 20.94
CA LEU A 273 -15.77 0.67 22.11
C LEU A 273 -16.29 2.00 22.68
N ASN A 274 -15.53 3.09 22.50
CA ASN A 274 -15.95 4.42 22.93
C ASN A 274 -17.15 4.94 22.12
N ASP A 275 -17.16 4.72 20.80
CA ASP A 275 -18.26 5.12 19.90
C ASP A 275 -18.36 4.17 18.71
N PRO A 276 -19.07 3.03 18.86
CA PRO A 276 -19.23 2.04 17.77
C PRO A 276 -20.00 2.61 16.58
N GLU A 277 -20.94 3.52 16.83
CA GLU A 277 -21.72 4.14 15.76
C GLU A 277 -20.96 5.22 15.02
N GLY A 278 -20.11 5.97 15.69
CA GLY A 278 -19.22 6.99 15.09
C GLY A 278 -17.97 6.40 14.45
N PHE A 279 -17.61 5.13 14.71
CA PHE A 279 -16.40 4.51 14.20
C PHE A 279 -16.45 4.25 12.70
N SER A 280 -16.18 5.29 11.92
CA SER A 280 -16.31 5.34 10.48
C SER A 280 -15.45 4.34 9.68
N PRO A 281 -14.26 3.88 10.12
CA PRO A 281 -13.45 2.94 9.32
C PRO A 281 -14.15 1.61 8.99
N LEU A 282 -15.08 1.15 9.82
CA LEU A 282 -15.86 -0.07 9.57
C LEU A 282 -17.13 0.20 8.74
N ARG A 283 -17.49 1.47 8.55
CA ARG A 283 -18.63 1.88 7.71
C ARG A 283 -18.24 2.05 6.23
N SER A 284 -17.04 1.67 5.84
CA SER A 284 -16.54 1.73 4.45
C SER A 284 -17.38 0.92 3.44
N ARG A 285 -18.46 0.24 3.89
CA ARG A 285 -19.58 -0.21 3.05
C ARG A 285 -20.11 0.89 2.13
N GLY A 286 -20.02 2.19 2.52
CA GLY A 286 -20.47 3.29 1.70
C GLY A 286 -19.82 3.42 0.34
N LYS A 287 -18.54 2.99 0.18
CA LYS A 287 -17.86 3.02 -1.14
C LYS A 287 -18.19 1.83 -2.03
N LEU A 288 -18.66 0.72 -1.46
CA LEU A 288 -19.25 -0.41 -2.19
C LEU A 288 -20.78 -0.35 -2.18
N GLY A 289 -21.38 0.64 -1.50
CA GLY A 289 -22.81 0.79 -1.31
C GLY A 289 -23.57 1.10 -2.61
N PHE A 290 -22.91 1.75 -3.61
CA PHE A 290 -23.49 1.90 -4.94
C PHE A 290 -23.91 0.55 -5.56
N ALA A 291 -23.19 -0.50 -5.19
CA ALA A 291 -23.43 -1.82 -5.69
C ALA A 291 -24.57 -2.53 -4.94
N ASP A 292 -24.69 -2.27 -3.64
CA ASP A 292 -25.74 -2.87 -2.80
C ASP A 292 -27.13 -2.32 -3.13
N GLU A 293 -27.24 -1.11 -3.71
CA GLU A 293 -28.49 -0.54 -4.22
C GLU A 293 -29.02 -1.31 -5.43
N THR A 294 -28.12 -1.79 -6.30
CA THR A 294 -28.49 -2.49 -7.53
C THR A 294 -28.46 -4.01 -7.35
N LEU A 295 -27.49 -4.50 -6.61
CA LEU A 295 -27.30 -5.93 -6.35
C LEU A 295 -27.09 -6.12 -4.84
N PRO A 296 -28.14 -6.50 -4.07
CA PRO A 296 -28.05 -6.73 -2.65
C PRO A 296 -26.92 -7.71 -2.32
N TRP A 297 -26.15 -7.42 -1.27
CA TRP A 297 -25.01 -8.22 -0.81
C TRP A 297 -23.73 -8.14 -1.66
N ALA A 298 -23.66 -7.32 -2.70
CA ALA A 298 -22.50 -7.25 -3.58
C ALA A 298 -21.22 -6.83 -2.82
N GLY A 299 -21.31 -5.78 -2.00
CA GLY A 299 -20.18 -5.33 -1.17
C GLY A 299 -19.73 -6.40 -0.17
N THR A 300 -20.69 -7.10 0.46
CA THR A 300 -20.39 -8.21 1.37
C THR A 300 -19.73 -9.40 0.64
N SER A 301 -20.18 -9.69 -0.57
CA SER A 301 -19.61 -10.76 -1.41
C SER A 301 -18.17 -10.47 -1.81
N ILE A 302 -17.82 -9.23 -2.12
CA ILE A 302 -16.43 -8.81 -2.42
C ILE A 302 -15.55 -9.01 -1.19
N ILE A 303 -16.02 -8.64 0.00
CA ILE A 303 -15.29 -8.88 1.25
C ILE A 303 -15.11 -10.38 1.50
N GLY A 304 -16.19 -11.17 1.34
CA GLY A 304 -16.15 -12.63 1.47
C GLY A 304 -15.15 -13.27 0.51
N LEU A 305 -15.15 -12.86 -0.76
CA LEU A 305 -14.17 -13.30 -1.75
C LEU A 305 -12.74 -12.96 -1.31
N THR A 306 -12.52 -11.77 -0.77
CA THR A 306 -11.18 -11.36 -0.31
C THR A 306 -10.72 -12.22 0.87
N ILE A 307 -11.60 -12.59 1.78
CA ILE A 307 -11.32 -13.53 2.87
C ILE A 307 -10.93 -14.91 2.31
N VAL A 308 -11.68 -15.41 1.33
CA VAL A 308 -11.38 -16.69 0.67
C VAL A 308 -10.00 -16.63 0.00
N VAL A 309 -9.69 -15.56 -0.73
CA VAL A 309 -8.37 -15.36 -1.35
C VAL A 309 -7.26 -15.31 -0.29
N SER A 310 -7.50 -14.69 0.86
CA SER A 310 -6.55 -14.68 1.99
C SER A 310 -6.29 -16.09 2.53
N CYS A 311 -7.35 -16.87 2.78
CA CYS A 311 -7.22 -18.23 3.27
C CYS A 311 -6.53 -19.15 2.25
N LEU A 312 -6.88 -19.05 0.97
CA LEU A 312 -6.23 -19.81 -0.10
C LEU A 312 -4.75 -19.40 -0.26
N GLY A 313 -4.43 -18.13 -0.17
CA GLY A 313 -3.05 -17.64 -0.18
C GLY A 313 -2.23 -18.17 0.99
N ALA A 314 -2.81 -18.20 2.19
CA ALA A 314 -2.17 -18.79 3.38
C ALA A 314 -1.94 -20.29 3.21
N LEU A 315 -2.93 -21.01 2.71
CA LEU A 315 -2.81 -22.45 2.41
C LEU A 315 -1.74 -22.69 1.33
N TRP A 316 -1.75 -21.90 0.26
CA TRP A 316 -0.73 -21.97 -0.78
C TRP A 316 0.68 -21.79 -0.22
N LEU A 317 0.90 -20.79 0.65
CA LEU A 317 2.20 -20.55 1.29
C LEU A 317 2.65 -21.74 2.15
N LEU A 318 1.73 -22.42 2.84
CA LEU A 318 2.02 -23.60 3.66
C LEU A 318 2.38 -24.82 2.81
N LEU A 319 1.68 -25.03 1.70
CA LEU A 319 1.83 -26.23 0.86
C LEU A 319 3.01 -26.15 -0.11
N ARG A 320 3.36 -24.96 -0.56
CA ARG A 320 4.42 -24.78 -1.56
C ARG A 320 5.81 -25.01 -0.98
N ARG A 321 6.58 -25.90 -1.64
CA ARG A 321 7.99 -26.18 -1.31
C ARG A 321 8.88 -25.35 -2.23
N GLY A 322 9.54 -24.30 -1.73
CA GLY A 322 10.47 -23.46 -2.51
C GLY A 322 11.23 -22.50 -1.62
N ASN A 323 12.32 -21.91 -2.11
CA ASN A 323 13.16 -21.01 -1.34
C ASN A 323 12.70 -19.54 -1.42
N ASP A 324 11.77 -19.23 -2.30
CA ASP A 324 11.33 -17.83 -2.58
C ASP A 324 10.10 -17.42 -1.76
N HIS A 325 9.99 -17.93 -0.53
CA HIS A 325 8.80 -17.76 0.32
C HIS A 325 8.42 -16.30 0.60
N LYS A 326 9.40 -15.37 0.69
CA LYS A 326 9.10 -13.93 0.88
C LYS A 326 8.48 -13.31 -0.35
N GLU A 327 8.98 -13.66 -1.54
CA GLU A 327 8.38 -13.17 -2.79
C GLU A 327 6.95 -13.69 -2.93
N GLU A 328 6.74 -14.97 -2.64
CA GLU A 328 5.41 -15.59 -2.67
C GLU A 328 4.47 -14.93 -1.66
N PHE A 329 4.96 -14.65 -0.45
CA PHE A 329 4.21 -13.89 0.55
C PHE A 329 3.75 -12.54 0.00
N PHE A 330 4.66 -11.74 -0.58
CA PHE A 330 4.31 -10.43 -1.13
C PHE A 330 3.41 -10.52 -2.36
N ARG A 331 3.52 -11.56 -3.19
CA ARG A 331 2.57 -11.84 -4.29
C ARG A 331 1.17 -12.11 -3.75
N CYS A 332 1.04 -12.91 -2.70
CA CYS A 332 -0.24 -13.16 -2.03
C CYS A 332 -0.78 -11.88 -1.38
N CYS A 333 0.07 -11.05 -0.73
CA CYS A 333 -0.35 -9.74 -0.21
C CYS A 333 -0.92 -8.85 -1.32
N THR A 334 -0.26 -8.81 -2.50
CA THR A 334 -0.74 -8.08 -3.66
C THR A 334 -2.11 -8.60 -4.11
N ALA A 335 -2.26 -9.93 -4.24
CA ALA A 335 -3.52 -10.55 -4.65
C ALA A 335 -4.67 -10.18 -3.71
N ILE A 336 -4.46 -10.25 -2.38
CA ILE A 336 -5.49 -9.90 -1.40
C ILE A 336 -5.85 -8.42 -1.47
N THR A 337 -4.87 -7.52 -1.54
CA THR A 337 -5.13 -6.08 -1.54
C THR A 337 -5.74 -5.57 -2.84
N ILE A 338 -5.51 -6.24 -3.98
CA ILE A 338 -6.12 -5.87 -5.26
C ILE A 338 -7.50 -6.51 -5.47
N THR A 339 -7.82 -7.64 -4.83
CA THR A 339 -9.08 -8.37 -5.02
C THR A 339 -10.32 -7.49 -4.84
N PRO A 340 -10.47 -6.68 -3.77
CA PRO A 340 -11.65 -5.83 -3.61
C PRO A 340 -11.77 -4.77 -4.71
N LEU A 341 -10.66 -4.29 -5.25
CA LEU A 341 -10.66 -3.31 -6.35
C LEU A 341 -11.08 -3.94 -7.67
N ILE A 342 -10.56 -5.13 -7.99
CA ILE A 342 -10.97 -5.89 -9.18
C ILE A 342 -12.46 -6.24 -9.07
N GLY A 343 -12.91 -6.69 -7.90
CA GLY A 343 -14.32 -6.99 -7.64
C GLY A 343 -15.20 -5.76 -7.85
N ALA A 344 -14.79 -4.60 -7.35
CA ALA A 344 -15.53 -3.35 -7.51
C ALA A 344 -15.55 -2.86 -8.97
N VAL A 345 -14.42 -2.93 -9.70
CA VAL A 345 -14.36 -2.62 -11.14
C VAL A 345 -15.23 -3.56 -11.95
N PHE A 346 -15.20 -4.85 -11.66
CA PHE A 346 -16.06 -5.84 -12.34
C PHE A 346 -17.53 -5.52 -12.12
N LEU A 347 -17.91 -5.22 -10.89
CA LEU A 347 -19.28 -4.94 -10.51
C LEU A 347 -19.79 -3.61 -11.10
N SER A 348 -18.99 -2.54 -11.02
CA SER A 348 -19.35 -1.24 -11.64
C SER A 348 -19.49 -1.38 -13.15
N SER A 349 -18.59 -2.12 -13.80
CA SER A 349 -18.67 -2.41 -15.24
C SER A 349 -19.91 -3.21 -15.60
N TRP A 350 -20.29 -4.19 -14.77
CA TRP A 350 -21.51 -4.98 -14.95
C TRP A 350 -22.76 -4.09 -14.87
N ILE A 351 -22.83 -3.23 -13.85
CA ILE A 351 -23.98 -2.32 -13.64
C ILE A 351 -24.05 -1.29 -14.77
N ALA A 352 -22.91 -0.75 -15.21
CA ALA A 352 -22.85 0.25 -16.28
C ALA A 352 -23.07 -0.33 -17.68
N GLY A 353 -22.99 -1.67 -17.87
CA GLY A 353 -23.01 -2.32 -19.18
C GLY A 353 -21.80 -2.01 -20.07
N ALA A 354 -20.75 -1.41 -19.51
CA ALA A 354 -19.50 -1.01 -20.18
C ALA A 354 -18.35 -1.00 -19.17
N PRO A 355 -17.07 -1.13 -19.62
CA PRO A 355 -15.92 -1.07 -18.71
C PRO A 355 -15.92 0.25 -17.90
N ASP A 356 -15.94 0.13 -16.58
CA ASP A 356 -15.92 1.25 -15.64
C ASP A 356 -14.81 1.04 -14.60
N PHE A 357 -13.79 1.91 -14.66
CA PHE A 357 -12.65 1.94 -13.76
C PHE A 357 -12.76 3.08 -12.73
N GLY A 358 -13.92 3.73 -12.61
CA GLY A 358 -14.10 4.92 -11.76
C GLY A 358 -13.63 4.71 -10.32
N ILE A 359 -13.82 3.51 -9.75
CA ILE A 359 -13.39 3.17 -8.40
C ILE A 359 -11.87 3.30 -8.19
N THR A 360 -11.05 3.12 -9.24
CA THR A 360 -9.59 3.24 -9.12
C THR A 360 -9.12 4.69 -8.99
N SER A 361 -9.98 5.67 -9.37
CA SER A 361 -9.67 7.09 -9.18
C SER A 361 -9.56 7.49 -7.71
N ASP A 362 -10.10 6.68 -6.80
CA ASP A 362 -9.95 6.83 -5.36
C ASP A 362 -8.54 6.44 -4.85
N ARG A 363 -7.66 5.99 -5.74
CA ARG A 363 -6.24 5.70 -5.48
C ARG A 363 -5.97 4.54 -4.50
N PHE A 364 -6.99 3.78 -4.07
CA PHE A 364 -6.82 2.64 -3.15
C PHE A 364 -5.86 1.58 -3.67
N GLY A 365 -5.67 1.49 -5.00
CA GLY A 365 -4.70 0.59 -5.62
C GLY A 365 -3.25 0.86 -5.23
N LEU A 366 -2.91 2.08 -4.80
CA LEU A 366 -1.54 2.42 -4.43
C LEU A 366 -1.01 1.60 -3.25
N MET A 367 -1.89 1.12 -2.38
CA MET A 367 -1.50 0.31 -1.21
C MET A 367 -0.86 -1.02 -1.59
N TYR A 368 -1.19 -1.64 -2.75
CA TYR A 368 -0.59 -2.92 -3.14
C TYR A 368 0.72 -2.78 -3.92
N VAL A 369 1.03 -1.59 -4.45
CA VAL A 369 2.17 -1.37 -5.35
C VAL A 369 3.49 -1.83 -4.72
N CYS A 370 3.71 -1.52 -3.44
CA CYS A 370 4.93 -1.93 -2.74
C CYS A 370 5.02 -3.45 -2.57
N PHE A 371 3.89 -4.12 -2.31
CA PHE A 371 3.84 -5.58 -2.26
C PHE A 371 4.15 -6.18 -3.64
N ALA A 372 3.59 -5.61 -4.71
CA ALA A 372 3.87 -6.05 -6.07
C ALA A 372 5.36 -5.93 -6.42
N LEU A 373 5.98 -4.79 -6.10
CA LEU A 373 7.42 -4.59 -6.31
C LEU A 373 8.27 -5.58 -5.53
N LEU A 374 7.93 -5.89 -4.26
CA LEU A 374 8.65 -6.89 -3.48
C LEU A 374 8.40 -8.32 -3.98
N GLY A 375 7.19 -8.62 -4.44
CA GLY A 375 6.79 -9.96 -4.87
C GLY A 375 7.35 -10.39 -6.24
N TRP A 376 7.54 -9.46 -7.16
CA TRP A 376 8.04 -9.76 -8.51
C TRP A 376 9.40 -9.14 -8.80
N GLY A 377 9.91 -8.28 -7.93
CA GLY A 377 11.10 -7.47 -8.22
C GLY A 377 12.37 -8.27 -8.41
N LYS A 378 12.54 -9.41 -7.72
CA LYS A 378 13.72 -10.25 -7.91
C LYS A 378 13.79 -10.85 -9.31
N ALA A 379 12.65 -11.27 -9.86
CA ALA A 379 12.57 -11.75 -11.23
C ALA A 379 12.92 -10.65 -12.26
N VAL A 380 12.71 -9.37 -11.90
CA VAL A 380 13.13 -8.22 -12.70
C VAL A 380 14.61 -7.92 -12.52
N SER A 381 15.14 -8.01 -11.31
CA SER A 381 16.56 -7.76 -11.03
C SER A 381 17.47 -8.82 -11.67
N THR A 382 17.05 -10.09 -11.74
CA THR A 382 17.80 -11.19 -12.38
C THR A 382 17.76 -11.12 -13.91
N PHE A 383 16.79 -10.42 -14.51
CA PHE A 383 16.73 -10.21 -15.97
C PHE A 383 17.87 -9.36 -16.52
N ARG A 384 18.70 -8.79 -15.65
CA ARG A 384 19.84 -7.96 -15.99
C ARG A 384 21.16 -8.72 -16.17
N ALA A 385 21.20 -9.96 -15.75
CA ALA A 385 22.34 -10.84 -15.90
C ALA A 385 22.29 -11.60 -17.24
#